data_dac41699b5f5ca4006369b8b9d7459ef
#
_entry.id   dac41699b5f5ca4006369b8b9d7459ef
#
_cell.length_a   1.000
_cell.length_b   1.000
_cell.length_c   1.000
_cell.angle_alpha   90.00
_cell.angle_beta   90.00
_cell.angle_gamma   90.00
#
_symmetry.space_group_name_H-M   'P 1'
#
loop_
_entity.id
_entity.type
_entity.pdbx_description
1 polymer ?
#
loop_
_entity_poly.entity_id
_entity_poly.type
_entity_poly.pdbx_seq_one_letter_code
_entity_poly.pdbx_strand_id
1 'polypeptide(L)'
;MLLISIKDLSLPIFSVALFIIIYVFRTIAKIINVKYRDDSRKIIILSNFEDLNKFGAFPTNYQVVAYFNNSEKKIYNNIPIVHNMEEMREFLSHNRVDEIYANVSHESNVAEILEVFDILGIPLKINITPIFKGIKSNSTLTFQGDDVYLTSAIKISTLRQMILKRVIDITLGISGTILTALVAVIIYPKVRRQSPGPLIFKQVRIGQNGKRFEIYKFRSMYLDAEERKRELLVQNEHTTNLMFKMDNDPRVFPFGQKMRDWSLDELPQFINVLKGDMSVVGTRPPTVDEYEKYNLHHFKRMRVKPGITGMWQVNGRSDITDFEEVIKLDMKYIENWSLRLDIKIIVKTIMVVLKREGSK
;
A
#
# COMPACT_ATOMS: atom_id res chain seq x y z
N MET A 1 44.14 15.27 -44.80
CA MET A 1 42.68 15.31 -44.99
C MET A 1 42.11 14.11 -44.20
N LEU A 2 41.68 14.35 -42.95
CA LEU A 2 41.26 13.32 -42.00
C LEU A 2 39.79 12.97 -42.31
N LEU A 3 39.55 11.83 -42.95
CA LEU A 3 38.26 11.17 -42.99
C LEU A 3 38.02 10.49 -41.62
N ILE A 4 37.50 11.22 -40.66
CA ILE A 4 36.97 10.62 -39.43
C ILE A 4 35.72 9.83 -39.85
N SER A 5 35.76 8.53 -39.76
CA SER A 5 34.65 7.64 -40.07
C SER A 5 33.46 7.97 -39.16
N ILE A 6 32.27 8.02 -39.74
CA ILE A 6 31.00 8.25 -39.00
C ILE A 6 30.86 7.24 -37.83
N LYS A 7 31.49 6.07 -37.91
CA LYS A 7 31.53 5.08 -36.85
C LYS A 7 32.35 5.55 -35.63
N ASP A 8 33.41 6.37 -35.85
CA ASP A 8 34.23 6.86 -34.73
C ASP A 8 33.57 8.01 -33.95
N LEU A 9 32.65 8.72 -34.56
CA LEU A 9 31.86 9.80 -33.93
C LEU A 9 30.64 9.27 -33.14
N SER A 10 30.12 8.10 -33.50
CA SER A 10 28.93 7.52 -32.86
C SER A 10 29.19 7.04 -31.44
N LEU A 11 30.39 6.51 -31.18
CA LEU A 11 30.77 5.98 -29.86
C LEU A 11 30.88 7.06 -28.77
N PRO A 12 31.60 8.20 -28.99
CA PRO A 12 31.63 9.27 -27.99
C PRO A 12 30.27 9.97 -27.82
N ILE A 13 29.46 10.14 -28.88
CA ILE A 13 28.12 10.71 -28.79
C ILE A 13 27.22 9.80 -27.95
N PHE A 14 27.26 8.50 -28.19
CA PHE A 14 26.52 7.50 -27.40
C PHE A 14 26.96 7.51 -25.93
N SER A 15 28.27 7.59 -25.66
CA SER A 15 28.80 7.66 -24.30
C SER A 15 28.38 8.92 -23.56
N VAL A 16 28.38 10.09 -24.24
CA VAL A 16 27.89 11.35 -23.67
C VAL A 16 26.37 11.28 -23.40
N ALA A 17 25.60 10.76 -24.35
CA ALA A 17 24.16 10.59 -24.18
C ALA A 17 23.83 9.66 -23.01
N LEU A 18 24.55 8.54 -22.89
CA LEU A 18 24.40 7.60 -21.77
C LEU A 18 24.77 8.26 -20.44
N PHE A 19 25.86 9.04 -20.40
CA PHE A 19 26.26 9.78 -19.20
C PHE A 19 25.19 10.80 -18.79
N ILE A 20 24.63 11.56 -19.74
CA ILE A 20 23.54 12.51 -19.49
C ILE A 20 22.31 11.77 -18.95
N ILE A 21 21.92 10.66 -19.54
CA ILE A 21 20.79 9.84 -19.09
C ILE A 21 21.02 9.35 -17.66
N ILE A 22 22.20 8.82 -17.36
CA ILE A 22 22.54 8.34 -16.00
C ILE A 22 22.55 9.51 -15.01
N TYR A 23 23.10 10.66 -15.39
CA TYR A 23 23.15 11.85 -14.54
C TYR A 23 21.75 12.40 -14.25
N VAL A 24 20.89 12.51 -15.26
CA VAL A 24 19.49 12.94 -15.12
C VAL A 24 18.73 11.94 -14.24
N PHE A 25 18.90 10.64 -14.49
CA PHE A 25 18.27 9.59 -13.67
C PHE A 25 18.74 9.65 -12.21
N ARG A 26 20.03 9.84 -11.97
CA ARG A 26 20.60 9.99 -10.62
C ARG A 26 20.08 11.26 -9.93
N THR A 27 19.97 12.37 -10.67
CA THR A 27 19.46 13.65 -10.14
C THR A 27 17.97 13.53 -9.81
N ILE A 28 17.15 12.94 -10.69
CA ILE A 28 15.75 12.66 -10.45
C ILE A 28 15.59 11.71 -9.26
N ALA A 29 16.38 10.64 -9.19
CA ALA A 29 16.36 9.71 -8.07
C ALA A 29 16.74 10.40 -6.74
N LYS A 30 17.69 11.35 -6.77
CA LYS A 30 18.06 12.13 -5.59
C LYS A 30 16.97 13.09 -5.17
N ILE A 31 16.32 13.78 -6.10
CA ILE A 31 15.19 14.68 -5.83
C ILE A 31 14.00 13.89 -5.28
N ILE A 32 13.69 12.75 -5.88
CA ILE A 32 12.65 11.83 -5.40
C ILE A 32 13.00 11.34 -3.99
N ASN A 33 14.23 10.91 -3.75
CA ASN A 33 14.67 10.40 -2.46
C ASN A 33 14.65 11.48 -1.37
N VAL A 34 15.02 12.74 -1.68
CA VAL A 34 14.94 13.87 -0.74
C VAL A 34 13.49 14.22 -0.44
N LYS A 35 12.60 14.23 -1.44
CA LYS A 35 11.16 14.53 -1.26
C LYS A 35 10.42 13.43 -0.48
N TYR A 36 10.91 12.16 -0.54
CA TYR A 36 10.35 11.03 0.22
C TYR A 36 11.10 10.76 1.54
N ARG A 37 12.18 11.47 1.84
CA ARG A 37 12.96 11.30 3.07
C ARG A 37 12.32 11.95 4.31
N ASP A 38 11.29 12.75 4.11
CA ASP A 38 10.56 13.45 5.18
C ASP A 38 9.49 12.56 5.85
N ASP A 39 9.38 11.30 5.42
CA ASP A 39 8.45 10.34 5.99
C ASP A 39 9.17 9.53 7.09
N SER A 40 9.30 10.13 8.28
CA SER A 40 9.82 9.43 9.45
C SER A 40 9.04 8.13 9.68
N ARG A 41 9.74 7.02 9.91
CA ARG A 41 9.12 5.74 10.24
C ARG A 41 8.41 5.85 11.57
N LYS A 42 7.13 5.52 11.57
CA LYS A 42 6.30 5.55 12.76
C LYS A 42 6.37 4.22 13.47
N ILE A 43 6.76 4.26 14.74
CA ILE A 43 7.00 3.05 15.54
C ILE A 43 6.13 3.04 16.79
N ILE A 44 5.73 1.82 17.19
CA ILE A 44 5.18 1.54 18.52
C ILE A 44 6.27 0.88 19.34
N ILE A 45 6.41 1.29 20.60
CA ILE A 45 7.33 0.67 21.54
C ILE A 45 6.52 -0.15 22.56
N LEU A 46 6.83 -1.43 22.62
CA LEU A 46 6.30 -2.37 23.59
C LEU A 46 7.36 -2.56 24.69
N SER A 47 7.08 -2.06 25.89
CA SER A 47 8.00 -2.15 27.02
C SER A 47 7.32 -1.83 28.33
N ASN A 48 7.81 -2.42 29.43
CA ASN A 48 7.45 -1.98 30.77
C ASN A 48 8.02 -0.57 31.03
N PHE A 49 7.36 0.22 31.88
CA PHE A 49 7.76 1.62 32.17
C PHE A 49 9.20 1.76 32.66
N GLU A 50 9.66 0.81 33.46
CA GLU A 50 11.02 0.81 34.02
C GLU A 50 12.10 0.65 32.96
N ASP A 51 11.74 0.04 31.83
CA ASP A 51 12.66 -0.25 30.73
C ASP A 51 12.59 0.76 29.59
N LEU A 52 11.59 1.67 29.59
CA LEU A 52 11.46 2.72 28.54
C LEU A 52 12.69 3.63 28.48
N ASN A 53 13.31 3.92 29.60
CA ASN A 53 14.52 4.74 29.65
C ASN A 53 15.78 4.00 29.19
N LYS A 54 15.73 2.68 29.02
CA LYS A 54 16.83 1.84 28.54
C LYS A 54 16.89 1.72 27.01
N PHE A 55 15.85 2.17 26.32
CA PHE A 55 15.96 2.31 24.87
C PHE A 55 16.98 3.39 24.54
N GLY A 56 18.03 3.03 23.83
CA GLY A 56 18.96 3.98 23.25
C GLY A 56 18.25 4.97 22.32
N ALA A 57 18.88 6.10 22.02
CA ALA A 57 18.31 7.07 21.12
C ALA A 57 18.01 6.44 19.75
N PHE A 58 16.75 6.48 19.33
CA PHE A 58 16.37 6.06 17.98
C PHE A 58 17.00 7.01 16.95
N PRO A 59 17.41 6.50 15.77
CA PRO A 59 17.83 7.35 14.67
C PRO A 59 16.79 8.43 14.37
N THR A 60 17.22 9.60 13.91
CA THR A 60 16.37 10.78 13.65
C THR A 60 15.23 10.55 12.66
N ASN A 61 15.27 9.43 11.91
CA ASN A 61 14.24 9.01 10.97
C ASN A 61 13.14 8.13 11.59
N TYR A 62 13.11 7.95 12.91
CA TYR A 62 12.05 7.23 13.63
C TYR A 62 11.24 8.19 14.49
N GLN A 63 9.93 8.01 14.48
CA GLN A 63 8.98 8.74 15.31
C GLN A 63 8.17 7.73 16.15
N VAL A 64 8.27 7.80 17.47
CA VAL A 64 7.42 7.02 18.37
C VAL A 64 6.01 7.61 18.33
N VAL A 65 5.02 6.79 17.97
CA VAL A 65 3.62 7.22 17.84
C VAL A 65 2.74 6.66 18.96
N ALA A 66 3.13 5.56 19.57
CA ALA A 66 2.46 5.01 20.75
C ALA A 66 3.41 4.12 21.56
N TYR A 67 3.06 3.90 22.83
CA TYR A 67 3.59 2.84 23.67
C TYR A 67 2.53 1.76 23.84
N PHE A 68 2.94 0.50 23.92
CA PHE A 68 2.07 -0.60 24.32
C PHE A 68 2.53 -1.10 25.69
N ASN A 69 1.65 -0.96 26.69
CA ASN A 69 2.01 -1.25 28.08
C ASN A 69 0.76 -1.49 28.95
N ASN A 70 0.85 -2.39 29.93
CA ASN A 70 -0.22 -2.69 30.90
C ASN A 70 -0.28 -1.71 32.08
N SER A 71 0.17 -0.46 31.94
CA SER A 71 0.14 0.52 33.02
C SER A 71 -1.20 1.25 33.08
N GLU A 72 -1.51 1.85 34.23
CA GLU A 72 -2.72 2.70 34.39
C GLU A 72 -2.60 4.07 33.71
N LYS A 73 -1.42 4.45 33.23
CA LYS A 73 -1.19 5.77 32.58
C LYS A 73 -1.64 5.73 31.12
N LYS A 74 -2.39 6.74 30.70
CA LYS A 74 -2.86 6.88 29.31
C LYS A 74 -1.86 7.58 28.39
N ILE A 75 -0.92 8.36 28.93
CA ILE A 75 0.03 9.17 28.16
C ILE A 75 1.39 9.15 28.85
N TYR A 76 2.45 9.03 28.07
CA TYR A 76 3.84 9.17 28.50
C TYR A 76 4.61 10.04 27.48
N ASN A 77 5.27 11.12 27.97
CA ASN A 77 5.99 12.10 27.13
C ASN A 77 5.17 12.63 25.95
N ASN A 78 3.89 12.96 26.16
CA ASN A 78 2.92 13.38 25.13
C ASN A 78 2.62 12.33 24.06
N ILE A 79 2.95 11.06 24.30
CA ILE A 79 2.68 9.95 23.38
C ILE A 79 1.64 9.04 24.06
N PRO A 80 0.59 8.61 23.32
CA PRO A 80 -0.46 7.76 23.87
C PRO A 80 0.09 6.38 24.26
N ILE A 81 -0.53 5.77 25.27
CA ILE A 81 -0.28 4.40 25.69
C ILE A 81 -1.50 3.58 25.30
N VAL A 82 -1.27 2.47 24.65
CA VAL A 82 -2.24 1.45 24.26
C VAL A 82 -2.10 0.29 25.23
N HIS A 83 -3.18 -0.16 25.84
CA HIS A 83 -3.13 -1.11 26.96
C HIS A 83 -3.51 -2.52 26.57
N ASN A 84 -4.31 -2.69 25.52
CA ASN A 84 -4.82 -3.97 25.08
C ASN A 84 -4.98 -4.01 23.54
N MET A 85 -5.34 -5.18 23.03
CA MET A 85 -5.44 -5.39 21.58
C MET A 85 -6.63 -4.68 20.93
N GLU A 86 -7.69 -4.38 21.68
CA GLU A 86 -8.82 -3.62 21.16
C GLU A 86 -8.44 -2.14 20.97
N GLU A 87 -7.76 -1.55 21.92
CA GLU A 87 -7.17 -0.21 21.80
C GLU A 87 -6.11 -0.16 20.68
N MET A 88 -5.33 -1.25 20.51
CA MET A 88 -4.38 -1.38 19.40
C MET A 88 -5.10 -1.36 18.06
N ARG A 89 -6.20 -2.09 17.91
CA ARG A 89 -7.02 -2.10 16.72
C ARG A 89 -7.53 -0.70 16.40
N GLU A 90 -8.08 0.00 17.41
CA GLU A 90 -8.56 1.36 17.26
C GLU A 90 -7.42 2.32 16.88
N PHE A 91 -6.27 2.22 17.55
CA PHE A 91 -5.11 3.03 17.24
C PHE A 91 -4.62 2.83 15.80
N LEU A 92 -4.51 1.58 15.34
CA LEU A 92 -4.07 1.23 14.00
C LEU A 92 -5.05 1.69 12.92
N SER A 93 -6.36 1.77 13.21
CA SER A 93 -7.37 2.26 12.26
C SER A 93 -7.22 3.75 11.94
N HIS A 94 -6.60 4.53 12.84
CA HIS A 94 -6.44 5.96 12.70
C HIS A 94 -4.99 6.40 12.44
N ASN A 95 -4.01 5.54 12.70
CA ASN A 95 -2.60 5.88 12.67
C ASN A 95 -1.79 4.96 11.75
N ARG A 96 -0.80 5.54 11.06
CA ARG A 96 0.21 4.78 10.34
C ARG A 96 1.22 4.20 11.33
N VAL A 97 1.51 2.90 11.21
CA VAL A 97 2.56 2.23 11.95
C VAL A 97 3.42 1.40 11.00
N ASP A 98 4.71 1.64 11.00
CA ASP A 98 5.66 0.99 10.12
C ASP A 98 6.35 -0.20 10.77
N GLU A 99 6.71 -0.08 12.05
CA GLU A 99 7.45 -1.10 12.82
C GLU A 99 7.03 -1.07 14.29
N ILE A 100 7.21 -2.22 14.97
CA ILE A 100 7.03 -2.34 16.42
C ILE A 100 8.39 -2.74 17.01
N TYR A 101 8.77 -2.07 18.09
CA TYR A 101 9.97 -2.37 18.88
C TYR A 101 9.56 -2.92 20.23
N ALA A 102 9.99 -4.13 20.56
CA ALA A 102 9.74 -4.73 21.86
C ALA A 102 11.05 -4.82 22.66
N ASN A 103 11.03 -4.31 23.87
CA ASN A 103 12.07 -4.57 24.87
C ASN A 103 11.49 -5.56 25.88
N VAL A 104 12.01 -6.77 25.85
CA VAL A 104 11.45 -7.88 26.62
C VAL A 104 12.38 -8.14 27.81
N SER A 105 11.86 -7.98 29.02
CA SER A 105 12.54 -8.39 30.23
C SER A 105 12.59 -9.93 30.32
N HIS A 106 13.46 -10.48 31.19
CA HIS A 106 13.70 -11.91 31.31
C HIS A 106 12.46 -12.78 31.58
N GLU A 107 11.35 -12.21 32.05
CA GLU A 107 10.14 -12.92 32.46
C GLU A 107 9.03 -12.88 31.36
N SER A 108 9.21 -12.15 30.26
CA SER A 108 8.17 -12.04 29.27
C SER A 108 8.16 -13.25 28.33
N ASN A 109 6.97 -13.78 28.04
CA ASN A 109 6.81 -14.85 27.07
C ASN A 109 6.96 -14.32 25.64
N VAL A 110 8.18 -14.37 25.11
CA VAL A 110 8.51 -13.90 23.76
C VAL A 110 7.66 -14.58 22.68
N ALA A 111 7.26 -15.84 22.92
CA ALA A 111 6.45 -16.60 21.98
C ALA A 111 5.04 -15.99 21.83
N GLU A 112 4.39 -15.63 22.93
CA GLU A 112 3.07 -14.96 22.91
C GLU A 112 3.15 -13.61 22.21
N ILE A 113 4.19 -12.83 22.49
CA ILE A 113 4.41 -11.54 21.84
C ILE A 113 4.56 -11.74 20.32
N LEU A 114 5.37 -12.72 19.88
CA LEU A 114 5.56 -13.02 18.47
C LEU A 114 4.26 -13.46 17.80
N GLU A 115 3.46 -14.32 18.45
CA GLU A 115 2.19 -14.81 17.91
C GLU A 115 1.19 -13.67 17.70
N VAL A 116 1.02 -12.81 18.70
CA VAL A 116 0.12 -11.68 18.65
C VAL A 116 0.50 -10.70 17.54
N PHE A 117 1.79 -10.34 17.43
CA PHE A 117 2.22 -9.37 16.42
C PHE A 117 2.36 -9.97 15.02
N ASP A 118 2.51 -11.28 14.88
CA ASP A 118 2.43 -11.96 13.59
C ASP A 118 1.03 -11.82 12.96
N ILE A 119 -0.02 -11.82 13.79
CA ILE A 119 -1.40 -11.57 13.36
C ILE A 119 -1.53 -10.18 12.69
N LEU A 120 -0.86 -9.17 13.21
CA LEU A 120 -0.90 -7.82 12.67
C LEU A 120 -0.12 -7.66 11.36
N GLY A 121 0.86 -8.53 11.12
CA GLY A 121 1.76 -8.45 9.96
C GLY A 121 2.68 -7.22 9.96
N ILE A 122 2.78 -6.49 11.07
CA ILE A 122 3.69 -5.36 11.25
C ILE A 122 5.07 -5.91 11.63
N PRO A 123 6.19 -5.44 11.04
CA PRO A 123 7.53 -5.85 11.44
C PRO A 123 7.76 -5.61 12.92
N LEU A 124 8.10 -6.67 13.64
CA LEU A 124 8.44 -6.62 15.05
C LEU A 124 9.96 -6.79 15.21
N LYS A 125 10.57 -5.85 15.91
CA LYS A 125 11.97 -5.93 16.33
C LYS A 125 12.01 -6.16 17.85
N ILE A 126 12.61 -7.24 18.25
CA ILE A 126 12.76 -7.57 19.68
C ILE A 126 14.22 -7.36 20.07
N ASN A 127 14.44 -6.62 21.13
CA ASN A 127 15.73 -6.56 21.79
C ASN A 127 15.96 -7.87 22.54
N ILE A 128 16.90 -8.68 22.05
CA ILE A 128 17.24 -9.99 22.61
C ILE A 128 18.57 -10.00 23.33
N THR A 129 19.16 -8.85 23.59
CA THR A 129 20.43 -8.76 24.35
C THR A 129 20.42 -9.64 25.62
N PRO A 130 19.26 -9.84 26.30
CA PRO A 130 19.18 -10.74 27.45
C PRO A 130 18.93 -12.23 27.13
N ILE A 131 18.56 -12.61 25.88
CA ILE A 131 17.98 -13.94 25.60
C ILE A 131 18.62 -14.59 24.36
N PHE A 132 19.74 -15.26 24.54
CA PHE A 132 20.43 -15.94 23.43
C PHE A 132 20.02 -17.41 23.19
N LYS A 133 18.95 -17.93 23.79
CA LYS A 133 18.57 -19.34 23.64
C LYS A 133 17.25 -19.53 22.87
N GLY A 134 17.32 -19.98 21.61
CA GLY A 134 16.16 -20.57 20.90
C GLY A 134 15.63 -19.88 19.64
N ILE A 135 16.46 -19.27 18.81
CA ILE A 135 16.05 -18.55 17.57
C ILE A 135 15.57 -19.52 16.48
N LYS A 136 14.37 -19.33 15.96
CA LYS A 136 13.80 -20.06 14.80
C LYS A 136 13.96 -19.29 13.46
N SER A 137 13.85 -20.00 12.34
CA SER A 137 14.37 -19.73 11.00
C SER A 137 13.83 -18.51 10.19
N ASN A 138 12.81 -17.79 10.66
CA ASN A 138 12.23 -16.66 9.91
C ASN A 138 12.57 -15.28 10.47
N SER A 139 13.51 -15.21 11.40
CA SER A 139 13.91 -13.98 12.08
C SER A 139 15.31 -13.58 11.65
N THR A 140 15.55 -12.28 11.47
CA THR A 140 16.88 -11.73 11.18
C THR A 140 17.38 -10.96 12.38
N LEU A 141 18.64 -11.20 12.76
CA LEU A 141 19.33 -10.38 13.76
C LEU A 141 19.79 -9.08 13.11
N THR A 142 19.48 -7.96 13.73
CA THR A 142 19.96 -6.65 13.34
C THR A 142 20.72 -6.03 14.51
N PHE A 143 21.86 -5.43 14.24
CA PHE A 143 22.69 -4.75 15.25
C PHE A 143 22.46 -3.24 15.13
N GLN A 144 22.27 -2.57 16.27
CA GLN A 144 22.14 -1.12 16.34
C GLN A 144 22.88 -0.61 17.58
N GLY A 145 24.08 -0.07 17.38
CA GLY A 145 25.03 0.18 18.46
C GLY A 145 25.41 -1.14 19.13
N ASP A 146 25.33 -1.19 20.44
CA ASP A 146 25.63 -2.39 21.24
C ASP A 146 24.43 -3.34 21.40
N ASP A 147 23.25 -2.96 20.91
CA ASP A 147 22.03 -3.73 21.01
C ASP A 147 21.82 -4.68 19.84
N VAL A 148 21.28 -5.87 20.16
CA VAL A 148 20.93 -6.90 19.17
C VAL A 148 19.41 -7.04 19.13
N TYR A 149 18.84 -6.84 17.94
CA TYR A 149 17.40 -6.95 17.70
C TYR A 149 17.08 -8.19 16.88
N LEU A 150 16.10 -8.96 17.35
CA LEU A 150 15.46 -10.00 16.54
C LEU A 150 14.29 -9.36 15.77
N THR A 151 14.40 -9.32 14.46
CA THR A 151 13.34 -8.81 13.60
C THR A 151 12.53 -9.98 13.05
N SER A 152 11.24 -10.04 13.39
CA SER A 152 10.27 -10.92 12.77
C SER A 152 9.39 -10.10 11.84
N ALA A 153 9.32 -10.49 10.58
CA ALA A 153 8.47 -9.84 9.60
C ALA A 153 8.08 -10.82 8.49
N ILE A 154 6.95 -10.57 7.84
CA ILE A 154 6.64 -11.25 6.59
C ILE A 154 7.72 -10.87 5.57
N LYS A 155 8.57 -11.84 5.19
CA LYS A 155 9.61 -11.62 4.19
C LYS A 155 8.96 -11.53 2.82
N ILE A 156 8.62 -10.32 2.39
CA ILE A 156 7.91 -10.10 1.14
C ILE A 156 8.88 -10.16 -0.06
N SER A 157 10.05 -9.53 0.06
CA SER A 157 10.99 -9.44 -1.09
C SER A 157 12.40 -9.04 -0.67
N THR A 158 13.38 -9.32 -1.54
CA THR A 158 14.73 -8.77 -1.44
C THR A 158 14.78 -7.34 -1.98
N LEU A 159 15.79 -6.55 -1.59
CA LEU A 159 15.99 -5.19 -2.10
C LEU A 159 16.05 -5.17 -3.64
N ARG A 160 16.76 -6.13 -4.26
CA ARG A 160 16.84 -6.27 -5.73
C ARG A 160 15.47 -6.47 -6.36
N GLN A 161 14.65 -7.32 -5.78
CA GLN A 161 13.28 -7.56 -6.27
C GLN A 161 12.40 -6.31 -6.11
N MET A 162 12.53 -5.56 -5.01
CA MET A 162 11.80 -4.31 -4.81
C MET A 162 12.18 -3.24 -5.85
N ILE A 163 13.48 -3.12 -6.15
CA ILE A 163 13.97 -2.20 -7.19
C ILE A 163 13.39 -2.60 -8.56
N LEU A 164 13.49 -3.88 -8.94
CA LEU A 164 12.95 -4.38 -10.21
C LEU A 164 11.44 -4.15 -10.31
N LYS A 165 10.68 -4.44 -9.24
CA LYS A 165 9.25 -4.15 -9.18
C LYS A 165 8.99 -2.67 -9.41
N ARG A 166 9.74 -1.78 -8.75
CA ARG A 166 9.57 -0.33 -8.92
C ARG A 166 9.89 0.14 -10.33
N VAL A 167 10.90 -0.42 -10.98
CA VAL A 167 11.21 -0.12 -12.40
C VAL A 167 10.03 -0.51 -13.30
N ILE A 168 9.46 -1.71 -13.11
CA ILE A 168 8.27 -2.16 -13.84
C ILE A 168 7.09 -1.21 -13.57
N ASP A 169 6.84 -0.85 -12.30
CA ASP A 169 5.77 0.07 -11.92
C ASP A 169 5.93 1.44 -12.60
N ILE A 170 7.13 1.99 -12.65
CA ILE A 170 7.41 3.28 -13.31
C ILE A 170 7.18 3.17 -14.82
N THR A 171 7.71 2.13 -15.45
CA THR A 171 7.58 1.93 -16.91
C THR A 171 6.10 1.81 -17.31
N LEU A 172 5.35 0.95 -16.62
CA LEU A 172 3.92 0.79 -16.88
C LEU A 172 3.12 2.03 -16.44
N GLY A 173 3.55 2.71 -15.38
CA GLY A 173 2.98 3.96 -14.90
C GLY A 173 3.06 5.08 -15.94
N ILE A 174 4.22 5.25 -16.59
CA ILE A 174 4.40 6.24 -17.66
C ILE A 174 3.50 5.88 -18.85
N SER A 175 3.56 4.65 -19.34
CA SER A 175 2.74 4.20 -20.46
C SER A 175 1.24 4.33 -20.17
N GLY A 176 0.81 3.94 -18.98
CA GLY A 176 -0.58 4.04 -18.54
C GLY A 176 -1.03 5.49 -18.35
N THR A 177 -0.16 6.39 -17.89
CA THR A 177 -0.49 7.83 -17.77
C THR A 177 -0.65 8.49 -19.14
N ILE A 178 0.19 8.13 -20.11
CA ILE A 178 0.03 8.59 -21.51
C ILE A 178 -1.32 8.09 -22.05
N LEU A 179 -1.63 6.80 -21.87
CA LEU A 179 -2.92 6.25 -22.27
C LEU A 179 -4.09 6.96 -21.58
N THR A 180 -3.96 7.27 -20.28
CA THR A 180 -4.94 8.03 -19.51
C THR A 180 -5.22 9.38 -20.16
N ALA A 181 -4.19 10.11 -20.56
CA ALA A 181 -4.32 11.40 -21.21
C ALA A 181 -5.05 11.30 -22.56
N LEU A 182 -4.70 10.31 -23.39
CA LEU A 182 -5.37 10.06 -24.67
C LEU A 182 -6.85 9.72 -24.48
N VAL A 183 -7.15 8.82 -23.55
CA VAL A 183 -8.54 8.43 -23.22
C VAL A 183 -9.31 9.62 -22.67
N ALA A 184 -8.70 10.46 -21.82
CA ALA A 184 -9.33 11.65 -21.25
C ALA A 184 -9.87 12.59 -22.34
N VAL A 185 -9.11 12.83 -23.40
CA VAL A 185 -9.54 13.68 -24.53
C VAL A 185 -10.80 13.09 -25.21
N ILE A 186 -10.84 11.77 -25.37
CA ILE A 186 -11.95 11.08 -26.06
C ILE A 186 -13.22 11.06 -25.20
N ILE A 187 -13.09 10.79 -23.88
CA ILE A 187 -14.25 10.62 -23.01
C ILE A 187 -14.79 11.95 -22.48
N TYR A 188 -13.95 12.98 -22.36
CA TYR A 188 -14.30 14.27 -21.75
C TYR A 188 -15.62 14.87 -22.27
N PRO A 189 -15.85 15.00 -23.60
CA PRO A 189 -17.09 15.60 -24.10
C PRO A 189 -18.33 14.77 -23.75
N LYS A 190 -18.20 13.42 -23.71
CA LYS A 190 -19.31 12.53 -23.37
C LYS A 190 -19.65 12.59 -21.87
N VAL A 191 -18.64 12.58 -21.02
CA VAL A 191 -18.81 12.72 -19.57
C VAL A 191 -19.41 14.07 -19.23
N ARG A 192 -18.91 15.16 -19.82
CA ARG A 192 -19.40 16.51 -19.54
C ARG A 192 -20.86 16.71 -19.95
N ARG A 193 -21.30 16.06 -21.04
CA ARG A 193 -22.71 16.13 -21.48
C ARG A 193 -23.66 15.41 -20.53
N GLN A 194 -23.27 14.29 -19.93
CA GLN A 194 -24.15 13.49 -19.05
C GLN A 194 -24.08 13.92 -17.58
N SER A 195 -22.91 14.38 -17.14
CA SER A 195 -22.69 14.85 -15.78
C SER A 195 -21.70 16.03 -15.79
N PRO A 196 -22.18 17.30 -15.86
CA PRO A 196 -21.32 18.46 -15.80
C PRO A 196 -20.45 18.48 -14.53
N GLY A 197 -19.18 18.93 -14.67
CA GLY A 197 -18.23 19.01 -13.55
C GLY A 197 -16.85 18.43 -13.86
N PRO A 198 -15.98 18.21 -12.87
CA PRO A 198 -14.61 17.75 -13.07
C PRO A 198 -14.56 16.32 -13.64
N LEU A 199 -13.63 16.07 -14.58
CA LEU A 199 -13.45 14.75 -15.19
C LEU A 199 -12.83 13.76 -14.21
N ILE A 200 -11.89 14.22 -13.38
CA ILE A 200 -11.17 13.40 -12.40
C ILE A 200 -11.90 13.45 -11.06
N PHE A 201 -12.26 12.29 -10.58
CA PHE A 201 -12.75 12.06 -9.22
C PHE A 201 -11.56 11.69 -8.32
N LYS A 202 -11.57 12.23 -7.12
CA LYS A 202 -10.57 11.96 -6.08
C LYS A 202 -11.27 11.43 -4.85
N GLN A 203 -10.68 10.43 -4.22
CA GLN A 203 -11.18 9.87 -2.97
C GLN A 203 -10.00 9.48 -2.09
N VAL A 204 -10.09 9.78 -0.80
CA VAL A 204 -9.10 9.30 0.17
C VAL A 204 -9.21 7.80 0.33
N ARG A 205 -8.09 7.12 0.23
CA ARG A 205 -7.93 5.68 0.43
C ARG A 205 -6.77 5.41 1.37
N ILE A 206 -6.77 4.20 1.92
CA ILE A 206 -5.69 3.76 2.79
C ILE A 206 -4.71 2.91 1.97
N GLY A 207 -3.44 3.30 2.03
CA GLY A 207 -2.32 2.66 1.36
C GLY A 207 -1.48 1.82 2.30
N GLN A 208 -0.24 1.58 1.89
CA GLN A 208 0.72 0.77 2.66
C GLN A 208 0.92 1.34 4.07
N ASN A 209 0.92 0.44 5.07
CA ASN A 209 1.11 0.75 6.50
C ASN A 209 0.08 1.74 7.08
N GLY A 210 -1.12 1.84 6.49
CA GLY A 210 -2.15 2.77 6.94
C GLY A 210 -1.99 4.21 6.42
N LYS A 211 -1.05 4.47 5.49
CA LYS A 211 -0.86 5.80 4.91
C LYS A 211 -2.05 6.22 4.07
N ARG A 212 -2.65 7.37 4.36
CA ARG A 212 -3.73 7.95 3.56
C ARG A 212 -3.19 8.56 2.27
N PHE A 213 -3.88 8.34 1.15
CA PHE A 213 -3.56 8.95 -0.14
C PHE A 213 -4.83 9.20 -0.95
N GLU A 214 -4.78 10.12 -1.91
CA GLU A 214 -5.87 10.36 -2.86
C GLU A 214 -5.74 9.42 -4.06
N ILE A 215 -6.73 8.54 -4.26
CA ILE A 215 -6.85 7.75 -5.49
C ILE A 215 -7.49 8.60 -6.59
N TYR A 216 -7.01 8.48 -7.81
CA TYR A 216 -7.55 9.17 -8.98
C TYR A 216 -8.34 8.20 -9.86
N LYS A 217 -9.55 8.62 -10.24
CA LYS A 217 -10.39 7.89 -11.19
C LYS A 217 -11.04 8.86 -12.16
N PHE A 218 -11.43 8.39 -13.35
CA PHE A 218 -12.39 9.15 -14.14
C PHE A 218 -13.75 9.05 -13.46
N ARG A 219 -14.44 10.17 -13.40
CA ARG A 219 -15.77 10.23 -12.82
C ARG A 219 -16.78 9.45 -13.67
N SER A 220 -17.35 8.41 -13.10
CA SER A 220 -18.36 7.53 -13.69
C SER A 220 -19.72 7.65 -13.01
N MET A 221 -19.79 8.44 -11.92
CA MET A 221 -21.00 8.69 -11.12
C MET A 221 -21.39 10.17 -11.14
N TYR A 222 -22.65 10.46 -10.86
CA TYR A 222 -23.14 11.81 -10.64
C TYR A 222 -22.45 12.49 -9.45
N LEU A 223 -22.52 13.83 -9.37
CA LEU A 223 -21.83 14.60 -8.34
C LEU A 223 -22.36 14.33 -6.92
N ASP A 224 -23.64 14.05 -6.81
CA ASP A 224 -24.35 13.74 -5.57
C ASP A 224 -24.28 12.25 -5.16
N ALA A 225 -23.37 11.48 -5.77
CA ALA A 225 -23.27 10.04 -5.57
C ALA A 225 -22.98 9.64 -4.10
N GLU A 226 -22.22 10.45 -3.34
CA GLU A 226 -21.92 10.17 -1.93
C GLU A 226 -23.13 10.42 -1.02
N GLU A 227 -23.95 11.43 -1.34
CA GLU A 227 -25.21 11.70 -0.63
C GLU A 227 -26.20 10.55 -0.85
N ARG A 228 -26.40 10.17 -2.11
CA ARG A 228 -27.25 9.02 -2.48
C ARG A 228 -26.76 7.70 -1.88
N LYS A 229 -25.44 7.52 -1.70
CA LYS A 229 -24.89 6.33 -1.04
C LYS A 229 -25.41 6.20 0.40
N ARG A 230 -25.46 7.31 1.14
CA ARG A 230 -25.97 7.30 2.52
C ARG A 230 -27.43 6.88 2.57
N GLU A 231 -28.26 7.38 1.66
CA GLU A 231 -29.68 7.00 1.55
C GLU A 231 -29.85 5.51 1.21
N LEU A 232 -29.03 5.01 0.26
CA LEU A 232 -29.06 3.59 -0.14
C LEU A 232 -28.59 2.65 0.98
N LEU A 233 -27.62 3.08 1.81
CA LEU A 233 -27.17 2.31 2.98
C LEU A 233 -28.25 2.19 4.05
N VAL A 234 -29.02 3.24 4.29
CA VAL A 234 -30.15 3.22 5.23
C VAL A 234 -31.24 2.24 4.77
N GLN A 235 -31.48 2.12 3.46
CA GLN A 235 -32.45 1.17 2.90
C GLN A 235 -31.96 -0.30 2.90
N ASN A 236 -30.66 -0.54 2.99
CA ASN A 236 -30.04 -1.86 2.97
C ASN A 236 -29.45 -2.26 4.33
N GLU A 237 -30.23 -2.20 5.40
CA GLU A 237 -29.82 -2.53 6.79
C GLU A 237 -29.25 -3.96 7.00
N HIS A 238 -29.27 -4.83 5.99
CA HIS A 238 -28.91 -6.24 6.09
C HIS A 238 -27.55 -6.61 5.48
N THR A 239 -26.74 -5.67 5.00
CA THR A 239 -25.42 -6.03 4.43
C THR A 239 -24.32 -5.95 5.47
N THR A 240 -23.99 -7.12 6.05
CA THR A 240 -22.80 -7.35 6.89
C THR A 240 -21.47 -7.21 6.13
N ASN A 241 -21.48 -6.88 4.85
CA ASN A 241 -20.32 -6.83 3.99
C ASN A 241 -19.58 -5.48 4.12
N LEU A 242 -18.26 -5.55 4.41
CA LEU A 242 -17.38 -4.39 4.46
C LEU A 242 -17.29 -3.63 3.11
N MET A 243 -17.64 -4.29 1.99
CA MET A 243 -17.63 -3.67 0.66
C MET A 243 -19.05 -3.40 0.20
N PHE A 244 -19.36 -2.13 -0.07
CA PHE A 244 -20.64 -1.76 -0.71
C PHE A 244 -20.61 -2.13 -2.20
N LYS A 245 -21.53 -2.99 -2.62
CA LYS A 245 -21.79 -3.34 -4.02
C LYS A 245 -23.29 -3.32 -4.29
N MET A 246 -23.67 -2.86 -5.45
CA MET A 246 -25.05 -2.80 -5.90
C MET A 246 -25.10 -3.02 -7.40
N ASP A 247 -25.92 -3.97 -7.85
CA ASP A 247 -26.20 -4.17 -9.26
C ASP A 247 -27.07 -3.01 -9.75
N ASN A 248 -26.80 -2.49 -10.97
CA ASN A 248 -27.50 -1.33 -11.54
C ASN A 248 -27.51 -0.10 -10.61
N ASP A 249 -26.36 0.28 -10.09
CA ASP A 249 -26.18 1.39 -9.18
C ASP A 249 -26.72 2.72 -9.79
N PRO A 250 -27.81 3.31 -9.25
CA PRO A 250 -28.46 4.49 -9.80
C PRO A 250 -27.58 5.76 -9.76
N ARG A 251 -26.45 5.71 -9.06
CA ARG A 251 -25.47 6.78 -8.98
C ARG A 251 -24.60 6.87 -10.23
N VAL A 252 -24.55 5.79 -11.04
CA VAL A 252 -23.74 5.69 -12.24
C VAL A 252 -24.51 6.22 -13.43
N PHE A 253 -23.95 7.20 -14.17
CA PHE A 253 -24.58 7.67 -15.40
C PHE A 253 -24.34 6.67 -16.57
N PRO A 254 -25.16 6.67 -17.63
CA PRO A 254 -25.13 5.63 -18.67
C PRO A 254 -23.79 5.45 -19.36
N PHE A 255 -23.04 6.54 -19.64
CA PHE A 255 -21.69 6.43 -20.20
C PHE A 255 -20.69 6.00 -19.12
N GLY A 256 -20.93 6.37 -17.86
CA GLY A 256 -20.14 5.91 -16.70
C GLY A 256 -20.17 4.40 -16.58
N GLN A 257 -21.32 3.75 -16.81
CA GLN A 257 -21.43 2.29 -16.84
C GLN A 257 -20.51 1.68 -17.92
N LYS A 258 -20.53 2.23 -19.13
CA LYS A 258 -19.62 1.78 -20.20
C LYS A 258 -18.14 1.95 -19.84
N MET A 259 -17.79 3.02 -19.12
CA MET A 259 -16.42 3.24 -18.65
C MET A 259 -16.01 2.18 -17.62
N ARG A 260 -16.93 1.79 -16.72
CA ARG A 260 -16.70 0.73 -15.73
C ARG A 260 -16.56 -0.64 -16.37
N ASP A 261 -17.42 -0.95 -17.35
CA ASP A 261 -17.38 -2.22 -18.09
C ASP A 261 -16.02 -2.47 -18.75
N TRP A 262 -15.34 -1.41 -19.18
CA TRP A 262 -14.00 -1.46 -19.74
C TRP A 262 -12.89 -1.08 -18.76
N SER A 263 -13.23 -0.86 -17.47
CA SER A 263 -12.30 -0.38 -16.45
C SER A 263 -11.54 0.89 -16.83
N LEU A 264 -12.10 1.70 -17.75
CA LEU A 264 -11.50 2.96 -18.18
C LEU A 264 -11.47 3.98 -17.05
N ASP A 265 -12.44 3.93 -16.15
CA ASP A 265 -12.51 4.80 -14.98
C ASP A 265 -11.31 4.66 -14.04
N GLU A 266 -10.61 3.54 -14.07
CA GLU A 266 -9.44 3.27 -13.22
C GLU A 266 -8.10 3.71 -13.82
N LEU A 267 -8.06 4.10 -15.11
CA LEU A 267 -6.81 4.52 -15.77
C LEU A 267 -6.05 5.65 -15.06
N PRO A 268 -6.70 6.68 -14.45
CA PRO A 268 -5.96 7.72 -13.73
C PRO A 268 -5.15 7.22 -12.52
N GLN A 269 -5.38 6.00 -12.05
CA GLN A 269 -4.58 5.41 -10.98
C GLN A 269 -3.10 5.17 -11.40
N PHE A 270 -2.78 5.14 -12.70
CA PHE A 270 -1.38 5.11 -13.14
C PHE A 270 -0.60 6.34 -12.66
N ILE A 271 -1.25 7.48 -12.43
CA ILE A 271 -0.64 8.66 -11.78
C ILE A 271 -0.27 8.34 -10.33
N ASN A 272 -1.12 7.60 -9.60
CA ASN A 272 -0.79 7.15 -8.24
C ASN A 272 0.39 6.17 -8.23
N VAL A 273 0.51 5.32 -9.25
CA VAL A 273 1.68 4.43 -9.40
C VAL A 273 2.96 5.24 -9.60
N LEU A 274 2.95 6.27 -10.45
CA LEU A 274 4.10 7.15 -10.65
C LEU A 274 4.47 7.90 -9.38
N LYS A 275 3.50 8.42 -8.64
CA LYS A 275 3.70 9.06 -7.34
C LYS A 275 4.27 8.10 -6.29
N GLY A 276 4.08 6.80 -6.46
CA GLY A 276 4.54 5.77 -5.52
C GLY A 276 3.53 5.43 -4.43
N ASP A 277 2.34 6.01 -4.44
CA ASP A 277 1.24 5.67 -3.53
C ASP A 277 0.71 4.26 -3.81
N MET A 278 0.75 3.84 -5.09
CA MET A 278 0.29 2.55 -5.58
C MET A 278 1.39 1.82 -6.36
N SER A 279 1.15 0.56 -6.61
CA SER A 279 1.85 -0.31 -7.57
C SER A 279 0.87 -0.72 -8.68
N VAL A 280 1.37 -1.24 -9.79
CA VAL A 280 0.48 -1.83 -10.81
C VAL A 280 -0.23 -3.06 -10.23
N VAL A 281 0.51 -3.92 -9.53
CA VAL A 281 -0.04 -5.12 -8.87
C VAL A 281 0.12 -5.00 -7.36
N GLY A 282 -0.98 -5.18 -6.63
CA GLY A 282 -1.02 -5.12 -5.18
C GLY A 282 -2.39 -5.50 -4.62
N THR A 283 -2.63 -5.18 -3.36
CA THR A 283 -3.94 -5.34 -2.71
C THR A 283 -4.88 -4.19 -3.08
N ARG A 284 -6.20 -4.37 -2.99
CA ARG A 284 -7.14 -3.27 -3.21
C ARG A 284 -7.04 -2.25 -2.07
N PRO A 285 -6.89 -0.94 -2.35
CA PRO A 285 -6.91 0.08 -1.30
C PRO A 285 -8.32 0.22 -0.72
N PRO A 286 -8.51 0.02 0.60
CA PRO A 286 -9.80 0.23 1.24
C PRO A 286 -10.17 1.71 1.31
N THR A 287 -11.47 2.00 1.43
CA THR A 287 -11.94 3.31 1.89
C THR A 287 -11.59 3.52 3.35
N VAL A 288 -11.71 4.76 3.85
CA VAL A 288 -11.52 5.05 5.27
C VAL A 288 -12.55 4.27 6.10
N ASP A 289 -13.83 4.31 5.71
CA ASP A 289 -14.93 3.61 6.40
C ASP A 289 -14.75 2.08 6.44
N GLU A 290 -14.20 1.48 5.35
CA GLU A 290 -13.87 0.05 5.32
C GLU A 290 -12.73 -0.26 6.28
N TYR A 291 -11.69 0.56 6.30
CA TYR A 291 -10.50 0.37 7.12
C TYR A 291 -10.77 0.49 8.62
N GLU A 292 -11.62 1.43 9.02
CA GLU A 292 -12.04 1.61 10.42
C GLU A 292 -12.79 0.40 10.98
N LYS A 293 -13.40 -0.41 10.11
CA LYS A 293 -14.11 -1.64 10.48
C LYS A 293 -13.23 -2.90 10.42
N TYR A 294 -11.92 -2.76 10.17
CA TYR A 294 -11.03 -3.91 10.06
C TYR A 294 -10.82 -4.61 11.39
N ASN A 295 -10.81 -5.94 11.35
CA ASN A 295 -10.31 -6.78 12.42
C ASN A 295 -8.78 -6.85 12.36
N LEU A 296 -8.13 -7.29 13.43
CA LEU A 296 -6.66 -7.33 13.54
C LEU A 296 -5.99 -8.06 12.36
N HIS A 297 -6.51 -9.22 11.96
CA HIS A 297 -5.90 -10.01 10.88
C HIS A 297 -6.00 -9.35 9.49
N HIS A 298 -6.94 -8.40 9.31
CA HIS A 298 -7.09 -7.66 8.05
C HIS A 298 -5.91 -6.70 7.82
N PHE A 299 -5.24 -6.21 8.88
CA PHE A 299 -4.13 -5.28 8.75
C PHE A 299 -2.91 -5.86 8.01
N LYS A 300 -2.75 -7.19 8.00
CA LYS A 300 -1.69 -7.87 7.24
C LYS A 300 -1.66 -7.47 5.76
N ARG A 301 -2.81 -7.26 5.14
CA ARG A 301 -2.90 -6.86 3.72
C ARG A 301 -2.32 -5.47 3.43
N MET A 302 -2.21 -4.62 4.47
CA MET A 302 -1.66 -3.27 4.34
C MET A 302 -0.12 -3.24 4.30
N ARG A 303 0.54 -4.39 4.40
CA ARG A 303 2.03 -4.47 4.37
C ARG A 303 2.62 -4.23 2.99
N VAL A 304 1.83 -4.34 1.93
CA VAL A 304 2.24 -4.08 0.56
C VAL A 304 1.55 -2.83 0.02
N LYS A 305 2.14 -2.22 -1.01
CA LYS A 305 1.47 -1.12 -1.72
C LYS A 305 0.18 -1.63 -2.35
N PRO A 306 -0.89 -0.83 -2.30
CA PRO A 306 -2.10 -1.15 -3.04
C PRO A 306 -1.83 -1.15 -4.54
N GLY A 307 -2.59 -1.98 -5.27
CA GLY A 307 -2.46 -2.15 -6.71
C GLY A 307 -3.63 -1.57 -7.49
N ILE A 308 -3.39 -1.25 -8.76
CA ILE A 308 -4.47 -1.05 -9.74
C ILE A 308 -5.19 -2.38 -9.96
N THR A 309 -4.41 -3.47 -10.00
CA THR A 309 -4.92 -4.85 -10.06
C THR A 309 -4.30 -5.71 -8.97
N GLY A 310 -4.89 -6.88 -8.72
CA GLY A 310 -4.41 -7.81 -7.70
C GLY A 310 -5.00 -9.20 -7.84
N MET A 311 -4.60 -10.10 -6.94
CA MET A 311 -4.97 -11.51 -7.00
C MET A 311 -6.50 -11.70 -6.97
N TRP A 312 -7.22 -10.98 -6.10
CA TRP A 312 -8.68 -11.12 -5.98
C TRP A 312 -9.39 -10.56 -7.22
N GLN A 313 -8.90 -9.44 -7.80
CA GLN A 313 -9.50 -8.82 -8.97
C GLN A 313 -9.46 -9.72 -10.22
N VAL A 314 -8.43 -10.57 -10.32
CA VAL A 314 -8.30 -11.50 -11.45
C VAL A 314 -8.88 -12.89 -11.19
N ASN A 315 -9.36 -13.19 -9.97
CA ASN A 315 -9.91 -14.50 -9.59
C ASN A 315 -11.39 -14.47 -9.18
N GLY A 316 -12.16 -13.47 -9.61
CA GLY A 316 -13.59 -13.42 -9.34
C GLY A 316 -14.14 -12.00 -9.22
N ARG A 317 -13.26 -11.00 -8.96
CA ARG A 317 -13.64 -9.57 -8.95
C ARG A 317 -15.01 -9.34 -8.26
N SER A 318 -16.04 -9.04 -9.05
CA SER A 318 -17.39 -8.72 -8.53
C SER A 318 -18.16 -9.95 -8.03
N ASP A 319 -17.79 -11.15 -8.40
CA ASP A 319 -18.47 -12.38 -7.99
C ASP A 319 -18.09 -12.81 -6.57
N ILE A 320 -16.96 -12.30 -6.05
CA ILE A 320 -16.57 -12.51 -4.65
C ILE A 320 -17.32 -11.50 -3.79
N THR A 321 -18.28 -12.00 -3.00
CA THR A 321 -19.11 -11.22 -2.08
C THR A 321 -18.60 -11.27 -0.65
N ASP A 322 -17.89 -12.33 -0.27
CA ASP A 322 -17.30 -12.48 1.07
C ASP A 322 -15.96 -11.73 1.16
N PHE A 323 -15.88 -10.82 2.13
CA PHE A 323 -14.67 -10.06 2.36
C PHE A 323 -13.50 -10.93 2.85
N GLU A 324 -13.77 -11.98 3.62
CA GLU A 324 -12.73 -12.91 4.08
C GLU A 324 -12.07 -13.67 2.92
N GLU A 325 -12.82 -13.95 1.86
CA GLU A 325 -12.24 -14.54 0.64
C GLU A 325 -11.32 -13.57 -0.08
N VAL A 326 -11.68 -12.28 -0.12
CA VAL A 326 -10.77 -11.22 -0.61
C VAL A 326 -9.49 -11.20 0.19
N ILE A 327 -9.57 -11.25 1.53
CA ILE A 327 -8.40 -11.28 2.43
C ILE A 327 -7.52 -12.50 2.13
N LYS A 328 -8.11 -13.68 1.99
CA LYS A 328 -7.35 -14.91 1.66
C LYS A 328 -6.57 -14.77 0.35
N LEU A 329 -7.18 -14.19 -0.67
CA LEU A 329 -6.52 -13.98 -1.96
C LEU A 329 -5.41 -12.92 -1.87
N ASP A 330 -5.63 -11.84 -1.13
CA ASP A 330 -4.61 -10.82 -0.88
C ASP A 330 -3.43 -11.40 -0.08
N MET A 331 -3.70 -12.20 0.96
CA MET A 331 -2.66 -12.88 1.73
C MET A 331 -1.89 -13.88 0.87
N LYS A 332 -2.58 -14.66 0.03
CA LYS A 332 -1.93 -15.58 -0.93
C LYS A 332 -0.98 -14.85 -1.87
N TYR A 333 -1.34 -13.63 -2.31
CA TYR A 333 -0.47 -12.77 -3.10
C TYR A 333 0.76 -12.33 -2.29
N ILE A 334 0.57 -11.85 -1.07
CA ILE A 334 1.64 -11.31 -0.22
C ILE A 334 2.66 -12.40 0.13
N GLU A 335 2.18 -13.57 0.55
CA GLU A 335 3.02 -14.69 1.00
C GLU A 335 3.81 -15.33 -0.14
N ASN A 336 3.21 -15.40 -1.34
CA ASN A 336 3.82 -16.03 -2.51
C ASN A 336 4.33 -15.02 -3.54
N TRP A 337 4.52 -13.78 -3.12
CA TRP A 337 4.90 -12.72 -4.04
C TRP A 337 6.19 -13.05 -4.80
N SER A 338 6.16 -12.80 -6.09
CA SER A 338 7.30 -12.84 -6.99
C SER A 338 7.03 -11.95 -8.21
N LEU A 339 8.08 -11.47 -8.88
CA LEU A 339 7.92 -10.73 -10.13
C LEU A 339 7.17 -11.53 -11.21
N ARG A 340 7.38 -12.85 -11.24
CA ARG A 340 6.65 -13.76 -12.15
C ARG A 340 5.15 -13.77 -11.85
N LEU A 341 4.78 -13.71 -10.57
CA LEU A 341 3.38 -13.62 -10.15
C LEU A 341 2.76 -12.30 -10.58
N ASP A 342 3.48 -11.18 -10.43
CA ASP A 342 3.02 -9.88 -10.90
C ASP A 342 2.75 -9.89 -12.41
N ILE A 343 3.69 -10.39 -13.21
CA ILE A 343 3.51 -10.51 -14.66
C ILE A 343 2.27 -11.38 -14.99
N LYS A 344 2.09 -12.50 -14.29
CA LYS A 344 0.93 -13.38 -14.48
C LYS A 344 -0.38 -12.65 -14.17
N ILE A 345 -0.42 -11.85 -13.10
CA ILE A 345 -1.60 -11.07 -12.73
C ILE A 345 -1.87 -9.99 -13.79
N ILE A 346 -0.84 -9.27 -14.26
CA ILE A 346 -0.98 -8.26 -15.31
C ILE A 346 -1.58 -8.86 -16.58
N VAL A 347 -1.03 -9.98 -17.06
CA VAL A 347 -1.55 -10.66 -18.26
C VAL A 347 -3.00 -11.11 -18.06
N LYS A 348 -3.32 -11.69 -16.88
CA LYS A 348 -4.68 -12.10 -16.56
C LYS A 348 -5.64 -10.91 -16.47
N THR A 349 -5.19 -9.77 -15.93
CA THR A 349 -5.98 -8.52 -15.90
C THR A 349 -6.37 -8.06 -17.30
N ILE A 350 -5.42 -8.05 -18.23
CA ILE A 350 -5.70 -7.67 -19.63
C ILE A 350 -6.77 -8.59 -20.22
N MET A 351 -6.66 -9.91 -19.98
CA MET A 351 -7.66 -10.87 -20.47
C MET A 351 -9.04 -10.64 -19.85
N VAL A 352 -9.13 -10.41 -18.53
CA VAL A 352 -10.38 -10.14 -17.81
C VAL A 352 -11.04 -8.85 -18.32
N VAL A 353 -10.27 -7.78 -18.54
CA VAL A 353 -10.77 -6.52 -19.08
C VAL A 353 -11.29 -6.68 -20.52
N LEU A 354 -10.55 -7.40 -21.38
CA LEU A 354 -10.97 -7.65 -22.77
C LEU A 354 -12.24 -8.51 -22.85
N LYS A 355 -12.39 -9.47 -21.97
CA LYS A 355 -13.60 -10.32 -21.88
C LYS A 355 -14.75 -9.67 -21.12
N ARG A 356 -14.52 -8.55 -20.45
CA ARG A 356 -15.48 -7.85 -19.55
C ARG A 356 -16.02 -8.76 -18.43
N GLU A 357 -15.21 -9.71 -17.96
CA GLU A 357 -15.59 -10.62 -16.88
C GLU A 357 -15.64 -9.84 -15.54
N GLY A 358 -16.73 -10.03 -14.75
CA GLY A 358 -16.89 -9.44 -13.42
C GLY A 358 -17.02 -7.90 -13.41
N SER A 359 -17.41 -7.28 -14.52
CA SER A 359 -17.76 -5.87 -14.59
C SER A 359 -19.25 -5.71 -14.22
N LYS A 360 -19.52 -5.32 -12.97
CA LYS A 360 -20.88 -5.01 -12.47
C LYS A 360 -20.88 -3.64 -11.81
#